data_5252eb5d189187578cc065f29ce6e144
#
_entry.id   5252eb5d189187578cc065f29ce6e144
#
_cell.length_a   1.000
_cell.length_b   1.000
_cell.length_c   1.000
_cell.angle_alpha   90.00
_cell.angle_beta   90.00
_cell.angle_gamma   90.00
#
_symmetry.space_group_name_H-M   'P 1'
#
loop_
_entity.id
_entity.type
_entity.pdbx_description
1 polymer ?
#
loop_
_entity_poly.entity_id
_entity_poly.type
_entity_poly.pdbx_seq_one_letter_code
_entity_poly.pdbx_strand_id
1 'polypeptide(L)'
;MSLKCGIVGLPNVGKSTLFNALTNSSKAQAANFPFCTIDPNIGIVPVPDDRLDQLNKISNSKKKINTTITFVDIAGLVKGASKGEGLGNKFLSHIREVDAVIHLIRCFDSNDIQNVNPTVDPVRDLEIIETEMMISDIDSINKRLEKNNKKNIDEDQIIVLKTVFDYINNNKSFEELKKKFSKKQLNLSGLLSVKPKIYVCNVDEASIIEGNEYTKKFTEKYGNQNTLIVSADIENQINSFNQEEKKNYMKVIGLKSTGLGLLIKKGYKTLELDTFFTSGPEETRAWTIKKNTLAPQAAGLAEEYRWRGAPCDALSQRRAAILQFQLPDE
;
A
#
# COMPACT_ATOMS: atom_id res chain seq x y z
N MET A 1 -14.52 1.99 3.50
CA MET A 1 -13.27 2.09 4.33
C MET A 1 -12.12 2.35 3.37
N SER A 2 -11.36 3.44 3.57
CA SER A 2 -10.14 3.68 2.81
C SER A 2 -9.03 2.82 3.41
N LEU A 3 -8.44 1.93 2.61
CA LEU A 3 -7.34 1.07 3.03
C LEU A 3 -6.02 1.84 2.94
N LYS A 4 -5.18 1.71 3.96
CA LYS A 4 -3.97 2.51 4.14
C LYS A 4 -2.72 1.67 3.90
N CYS A 5 -1.83 2.17 3.03
CA CYS A 5 -0.49 1.64 2.83
C CYS A 5 0.54 2.58 3.45
N GLY A 6 1.32 2.12 4.41
CA GLY A 6 2.39 2.91 5.02
C GLY A 6 3.70 2.75 4.27
N ILE A 7 4.33 3.86 3.87
CA ILE A 7 5.66 3.86 3.25
C ILE A 7 6.70 4.00 4.35
N VAL A 8 7.57 3.01 4.46
CA VAL A 8 8.67 2.96 5.44
C VAL A 8 10.00 2.79 4.73
N GLY A 9 11.07 3.28 5.34
CA GLY A 9 12.43 3.14 4.82
C GLY A 9 13.42 3.85 5.73
N LEU A 10 14.69 3.52 5.60
CA LEU A 10 15.76 4.23 6.27
C LEU A 10 15.86 5.69 5.75
N PRO A 11 16.52 6.59 6.45
CA PRO A 11 16.76 7.93 5.93
C PRO A 11 17.48 7.90 4.56
N ASN A 12 17.15 8.86 3.71
CA ASN A 12 17.81 9.09 2.41
C ASN A 12 17.63 7.96 1.37
N VAL A 13 16.59 7.14 1.49
CA VAL A 13 16.23 6.10 0.49
C VAL A 13 15.33 6.63 -0.63
N GLY A 14 14.95 7.93 -0.62
CA GLY A 14 14.04 8.54 -1.59
C GLY A 14 12.56 8.50 -1.15
N LYS A 15 12.27 8.29 0.13
CA LYS A 15 10.91 8.13 0.65
C LYS A 15 10.02 9.35 0.38
N SER A 16 10.48 10.55 0.71
CA SER A 16 9.74 11.79 0.47
C SER A 16 9.58 12.10 -1.02
N THR A 17 10.58 11.76 -1.84
CA THR A 17 10.51 11.91 -3.30
C THR A 17 9.40 11.01 -3.87
N LEU A 18 9.38 9.74 -3.49
CA LEU A 18 8.33 8.79 -3.92
C LEU A 18 6.94 9.22 -3.43
N PHE A 19 6.82 9.62 -2.16
CA PHE A 19 5.56 10.09 -1.59
C PHE A 19 5.05 11.35 -2.31
N ASN A 20 5.92 12.31 -2.58
CA ASN A 20 5.58 13.51 -3.35
C ASN A 20 5.16 13.17 -4.78
N ALA A 21 5.84 12.23 -5.44
CA ALA A 21 5.45 11.77 -6.75
C ALA A 21 4.05 11.12 -6.75
N LEU A 22 3.73 10.30 -5.75
CA LEU A 22 2.39 9.73 -5.55
C LEU A 22 1.32 10.81 -5.34
N THR A 23 1.58 11.79 -4.47
CA THR A 23 0.61 12.83 -4.08
C THR A 23 0.46 13.93 -5.13
N ASN A 24 1.52 14.30 -5.84
CA ASN A 24 1.45 15.29 -6.91
C ASN A 24 0.66 14.75 -8.12
N SER A 25 0.78 13.47 -8.44
CA SER A 25 -0.05 12.83 -9.46
C SER A 25 -1.54 12.88 -9.11
N SER A 26 -1.89 12.98 -7.84
CA SER A 26 -3.27 13.04 -7.35
C SER A 26 -3.80 14.46 -7.20
N LYS A 27 -2.96 15.47 -6.95
CA LYS A 27 -3.40 16.87 -6.80
C LYS A 27 -4.11 17.42 -8.04
N ALA A 28 -3.65 17.05 -9.23
CA ALA A 28 -4.31 17.41 -10.49
C ALA A 28 -5.69 16.75 -10.64
N GLN A 29 -5.97 15.64 -9.95
CA GLN A 29 -7.23 14.90 -10.00
C GLN A 29 -8.10 15.12 -8.74
N ALA A 30 -7.49 15.56 -7.63
CA ALA A 30 -8.14 15.76 -6.33
C ALA A 30 -9.17 16.93 -6.33
N ALA A 31 -9.13 17.81 -7.30
CA ALA A 31 -10.15 18.88 -7.47
C ALA A 31 -11.59 18.34 -7.57
N ASN A 32 -11.77 17.03 -7.78
CA ASN A 32 -13.07 16.37 -7.91
C ASN A 32 -13.51 15.60 -6.67
N PHE A 33 -12.71 15.59 -5.58
CA PHE A 33 -13.06 14.88 -4.33
C PHE A 33 -13.42 15.89 -3.23
N PRO A 34 -14.71 16.00 -2.83
CA PRO A 34 -15.09 16.79 -1.67
C PRO A 34 -14.57 16.14 -0.39
N PHE A 35 -14.04 16.96 0.55
CA PHE A 35 -13.56 16.56 1.89
C PHE A 35 -12.16 15.92 1.99
N CYS A 36 -11.21 16.23 1.12
CA CYS A 36 -9.80 15.90 1.37
C CYS A 36 -9.19 16.86 2.40
N THR A 37 -9.11 16.46 3.65
CA THR A 37 -8.24 17.13 4.63
C THR A 37 -6.80 16.85 4.22
N ILE A 38 -6.02 17.90 3.97
CA ILE A 38 -4.59 17.76 3.61
C ILE A 38 -3.82 17.58 4.92
N ASP A 39 -3.69 16.35 5.36
CA ASP A 39 -2.67 15.98 6.33
C ASP A 39 -1.34 15.84 5.56
N PRO A 40 -0.26 16.51 5.95
CA PRO A 40 1.00 16.51 5.20
C PRO A 40 1.62 15.12 4.99
N ASN A 41 1.21 14.14 5.78
CA ASN A 41 1.73 12.78 5.71
C ASN A 41 0.75 11.76 5.09
N ILE A 42 -0.39 12.21 4.56
CA ILE A 42 -1.41 11.33 3.97
C ILE A 42 -1.66 11.72 2.53
N GLY A 43 -1.50 10.77 1.61
CA GLY A 43 -1.78 10.91 0.19
C GLY A 43 -2.93 10.00 -0.25
N ILE A 44 -4.00 10.58 -0.79
CA ILE A 44 -5.11 9.82 -1.38
C ILE A 44 -4.88 9.79 -2.88
N VAL A 45 -4.70 8.60 -3.44
CA VAL A 45 -4.32 8.41 -4.83
C VAL A 45 -5.42 7.63 -5.56
N PRO A 46 -5.91 8.13 -6.71
CA PRO A 46 -6.88 7.41 -7.53
C PRO A 46 -6.23 6.16 -8.13
N VAL A 47 -6.98 5.07 -8.16
CA VAL A 47 -6.56 3.82 -8.79
C VAL A 47 -6.91 3.87 -10.27
N PRO A 48 -5.91 3.81 -11.18
CA PRO A 48 -6.17 3.77 -12.61
C PRO A 48 -6.86 2.47 -13.00
N ASP A 49 -7.97 2.56 -13.74
CA ASP A 49 -8.69 1.39 -14.24
C ASP A 49 -9.31 1.67 -15.61
N ASP A 50 -8.76 1.04 -16.64
CA ASP A 50 -9.19 1.23 -18.04
C ASP A 50 -10.64 0.77 -18.26
N ARG A 51 -11.16 -0.16 -17.45
CA ARG A 51 -12.55 -0.62 -17.50
C ARG A 51 -13.51 0.51 -17.14
N LEU A 52 -13.14 1.36 -16.18
CA LEU A 52 -13.92 2.52 -15.79
C LEU A 52 -14.03 3.53 -16.96
N ASP A 53 -12.94 3.70 -17.71
CA ASP A 53 -12.93 4.59 -18.87
C ASP A 53 -13.82 4.07 -20.00
N GLN A 54 -13.81 2.75 -20.23
CA GLN A 54 -14.69 2.12 -21.21
C GLN A 54 -16.17 2.24 -20.81
N LEU A 55 -16.49 1.94 -19.56
CA LEU A 55 -17.85 2.08 -19.04
C LEU A 55 -18.36 3.52 -19.10
N ASN A 56 -17.51 4.49 -18.76
CA ASN A 56 -17.86 5.89 -18.83
C ASN A 56 -18.20 6.34 -20.27
N LYS A 57 -17.46 5.83 -21.27
CA LYS A 57 -17.76 6.09 -22.70
C LYS A 57 -19.09 5.47 -23.13
N ILE A 58 -19.37 4.23 -22.71
CA ILE A 58 -20.62 3.52 -23.04
C ILE A 58 -21.83 4.24 -22.45
N SER A 59 -21.77 4.66 -21.19
CA SER A 59 -22.88 5.29 -20.48
C SER A 59 -22.97 6.80 -20.73
N ASN A 60 -21.97 7.38 -21.40
CA ASN A 60 -21.85 8.83 -21.62
C ASN A 60 -22.10 9.65 -20.36
N SER A 61 -21.49 9.22 -19.25
CA SER A 61 -21.74 9.78 -17.93
C SER A 61 -21.11 11.17 -17.78
N LYS A 62 -21.80 12.05 -17.07
CA LYS A 62 -21.31 13.41 -16.77
C LYS A 62 -20.07 13.42 -15.87
N LYS A 63 -19.94 12.42 -15.01
CA LYS A 63 -18.84 12.31 -14.03
C LYS A 63 -18.21 10.91 -14.06
N LYS A 64 -16.88 10.87 -14.01
CA LYS A 64 -16.09 9.64 -13.81
C LYS A 64 -15.40 9.71 -12.45
N ILE A 65 -15.62 8.71 -11.58
CA ILE A 65 -15.11 8.69 -10.22
C ILE A 65 -14.32 7.39 -10.00
N ASN A 66 -13.00 7.52 -9.91
CA ASN A 66 -12.10 6.42 -9.60
C ASN A 66 -12.23 6.03 -8.12
N THR A 67 -11.94 4.77 -7.80
CA THR A 67 -11.66 4.40 -6.42
C THR A 67 -10.28 4.89 -5.99
N THR A 68 -10.03 4.93 -4.69
CA THR A 68 -8.79 5.50 -4.13
C THR A 68 -8.11 4.54 -3.18
N ILE A 69 -6.79 4.66 -3.10
CA ILE A 69 -5.94 4.06 -2.07
C ILE A 69 -5.24 5.17 -1.29
N THR A 70 -5.07 4.97 0.00
CA THR A 70 -4.40 5.94 0.87
C THR A 70 -2.97 5.49 1.14
N PHE A 71 -2.02 6.36 0.84
CA PHE A 71 -0.62 6.20 1.24
C PHE A 71 -0.32 7.10 2.43
N VAL A 72 0.45 6.57 3.38
CA VAL A 72 0.89 7.30 4.58
C VAL A 72 2.41 7.36 4.56
N ASP A 73 2.98 8.56 4.56
CA ASP A 73 4.42 8.74 4.74
C ASP A 73 4.78 8.57 6.21
N ILE A 74 5.34 7.43 6.54
CA ILE A 74 5.79 7.13 7.90
C ILE A 74 7.23 7.61 8.04
N ALA A 75 7.47 8.50 9.00
CA ALA A 75 8.80 9.07 9.27
C ALA A 75 9.86 7.97 9.39
N GLY A 76 11.06 8.24 8.83
CA GLY A 76 12.12 7.21 8.75
C GLY A 76 12.54 6.66 10.10
N LEU A 77 12.93 5.40 10.10
CA LEU A 77 13.44 4.69 11.28
C LEU A 77 14.82 5.19 11.65
N VAL A 78 15.03 5.51 12.92
CA VAL A 78 16.36 5.65 13.52
C VAL A 78 16.67 4.33 14.24
N LYS A 79 17.87 3.79 14.05
CA LYS A 79 18.33 2.56 14.71
C LYS A 79 18.12 2.66 16.23
N GLY A 80 17.53 1.61 16.85
CA GLY A 80 17.19 1.60 18.27
C GLY A 80 15.80 2.18 18.59
N ALA A 81 14.94 2.31 17.59
CA ALA A 81 13.59 2.85 17.71
C ALA A 81 12.71 2.11 18.72
N SER A 82 12.92 0.80 18.89
CA SER A 82 12.21 -0.03 19.86
C SER A 82 12.64 0.19 21.32
N LYS A 83 13.87 0.67 21.52
CA LYS A 83 14.44 0.91 22.86
C LYS A 83 14.45 2.37 23.28
N GLY A 84 14.14 3.29 22.35
CA GLY A 84 14.25 4.73 22.54
C GLY A 84 12.93 5.39 22.94
N GLU A 85 13.06 6.43 23.78
CA GLU A 85 11.97 7.34 24.08
C GLU A 85 11.67 8.24 22.86
N GLY A 86 10.41 8.32 22.42
CA GLY A 86 9.93 9.34 21.51
C GLY A 86 9.73 8.92 20.06
N LEU A 87 10.67 9.20 19.15
CA LEU A 87 10.48 9.06 17.68
C LEU A 87 10.27 7.62 17.20
N GLY A 88 10.97 6.65 17.80
CA GLY A 88 10.83 5.24 17.44
C GLY A 88 9.47 4.65 17.78
N ASN A 89 8.92 5.00 18.94
CA ASN A 89 7.58 4.57 19.33
C ASN A 89 6.49 5.15 18.41
N LYS A 90 6.66 6.41 17.94
CA LYS A 90 5.76 7.02 16.96
C LYS A 90 5.81 6.31 15.61
N PHE A 91 7.00 5.95 15.13
CA PHE A 91 7.20 5.17 13.91
C PHE A 91 6.43 3.84 13.96
N LEU A 92 6.63 3.06 15.02
CA LEU A 92 5.96 1.77 15.21
C LEU A 92 4.43 1.92 15.40
N SER A 93 3.98 3.01 16.04
CA SER A 93 2.55 3.33 16.17
C SER A 93 1.92 3.60 14.81
N HIS A 94 2.55 4.39 13.94
CA HIS A 94 2.04 4.66 12.59
C HIS A 94 1.99 3.38 11.74
N ILE A 95 2.98 2.47 11.87
CA ILE A 95 2.90 1.17 11.18
C ILE A 95 1.70 0.35 11.68
N ARG A 96 1.30 0.46 12.96
CA ARG A 96 0.12 -0.24 13.48
C ARG A 96 -1.18 0.20 12.82
N GLU A 97 -1.28 1.47 12.43
CA GLU A 97 -2.48 2.10 11.88
C GLU A 97 -2.71 1.82 10.39
N VAL A 98 -1.72 1.24 9.69
CA VAL A 98 -1.83 0.92 8.26
C VAL A 98 -2.15 -0.54 8.03
N ASP A 99 -2.77 -0.85 6.88
CA ASP A 99 -3.20 -2.20 6.52
C ASP A 99 -2.09 -3.02 5.83
N ALA A 100 -1.17 -2.34 5.13
CA ALA A 100 0.01 -2.92 4.50
C ALA A 100 1.21 -2.00 4.63
N VAL A 101 2.41 -2.56 4.56
CA VAL A 101 3.69 -1.84 4.67
C VAL A 101 4.43 -1.90 3.34
N ILE A 102 4.82 -0.74 2.83
CA ILE A 102 5.67 -0.59 1.66
C ILE A 102 7.08 -0.27 2.15
N HIS A 103 7.98 -1.22 2.02
CA HIS A 103 9.39 -1.02 2.34
C HIS A 103 10.10 -0.40 1.14
N LEU A 104 10.47 0.87 1.25
CA LEU A 104 11.29 1.55 0.25
C LEU A 104 12.77 1.35 0.59
N ILE A 105 13.50 0.78 -0.37
CA ILE A 105 14.84 0.27 -0.19
C ILE A 105 15.76 0.98 -1.18
N ARG A 106 16.90 1.50 -0.71
CA ARG A 106 17.90 2.13 -1.56
C ARG A 106 18.68 1.09 -2.34
N CYS A 107 18.60 1.15 -3.65
CA CYS A 107 19.32 0.31 -4.61
C CYS A 107 20.07 1.16 -5.64
N PHE A 108 20.67 2.26 -5.20
CA PHE A 108 21.48 3.16 -6.03
C PHE A 108 22.61 3.76 -5.22
N ASP A 109 23.72 4.06 -5.89
CA ASP A 109 24.82 4.85 -5.34
C ASP A 109 24.64 6.32 -5.67
N SER A 110 25.06 7.20 -4.75
CA SER A 110 25.11 8.64 -4.96
C SER A 110 26.16 9.24 -4.06
N ASN A 111 27.03 10.05 -4.62
CA ASN A 111 28.05 10.79 -3.87
C ASN A 111 27.43 11.98 -3.10
N ASP A 112 26.30 12.49 -3.57
CA ASP A 112 25.63 13.67 -3.01
C ASP A 112 24.67 13.32 -1.88
N ILE A 113 24.24 12.06 -1.79
CA ILE A 113 23.26 11.59 -0.82
C ILE A 113 23.95 10.74 0.23
N GLN A 114 24.13 11.30 1.42
CA GLN A 114 24.72 10.56 2.55
C GLN A 114 23.93 9.29 2.86
N ASN A 115 24.66 8.19 2.99
CA ASN A 115 24.07 6.94 3.44
C ASN A 115 24.14 6.86 4.97
N VAL A 116 23.14 6.24 5.60
CA VAL A 116 23.14 5.96 7.05
C VAL A 116 24.26 5.00 7.42
N ASN A 117 24.56 4.06 6.52
CA ASN A 117 25.62 3.09 6.64
C ASN A 117 26.73 3.39 5.61
N PRO A 118 27.99 2.98 5.85
CA PRO A 118 29.11 3.26 4.94
C PRO A 118 28.91 2.74 3.51
N THR A 119 28.14 1.67 3.34
CA THR A 119 27.87 1.02 2.05
C THR A 119 26.39 0.84 1.83
N VAL A 120 25.94 0.89 0.57
CA VAL A 120 24.58 0.51 0.18
C VAL A 120 24.43 -1.01 0.31
N ASP A 121 23.50 -1.47 1.12
CA ASP A 121 23.16 -2.89 1.23
C ASP A 121 21.63 -3.04 1.47
N PRO A 122 20.86 -3.31 0.42
CA PRO A 122 19.41 -3.36 0.46
C PRO A 122 18.88 -4.46 1.37
N VAL A 123 19.60 -5.57 1.51
CA VAL A 123 19.22 -6.69 2.36
C VAL A 123 19.35 -6.30 3.82
N ARG A 124 20.53 -5.80 4.23
CA ARG A 124 20.79 -5.32 5.59
C ARG A 124 19.82 -4.20 5.99
N ASP A 125 19.56 -3.27 5.09
CA ASP A 125 18.72 -2.10 5.38
C ASP A 125 17.26 -2.51 5.63
N LEU A 126 16.74 -3.52 4.92
CA LEU A 126 15.44 -4.11 5.22
C LEU A 126 15.45 -4.86 6.55
N GLU A 127 16.47 -5.68 6.82
CA GLU A 127 16.60 -6.46 8.05
C GLU A 127 16.62 -5.58 9.31
N ILE A 128 17.21 -4.39 9.24
CA ILE A 128 17.18 -3.42 10.35
C ILE A 128 15.72 -3.06 10.68
N ILE A 129 14.92 -2.71 9.69
CA ILE A 129 13.51 -2.32 9.89
C ILE A 129 12.70 -3.51 10.42
N GLU A 130 12.85 -4.68 9.81
CA GLU A 130 12.14 -5.88 10.21
C GLU A 130 12.48 -6.32 11.64
N THR A 131 13.76 -6.21 12.03
CA THR A 131 14.21 -6.51 13.39
C THR A 131 13.54 -5.59 14.41
N GLU A 132 13.48 -4.28 14.15
CA GLU A 132 12.80 -3.33 15.05
C GLU A 132 11.30 -3.65 15.18
N MET A 133 10.65 -4.03 14.09
CA MET A 133 9.26 -4.48 14.12
C MET A 133 9.08 -5.75 14.97
N MET A 134 9.97 -6.74 14.81
CA MET A 134 9.95 -7.99 15.58
C MET A 134 10.19 -7.76 17.07
N ILE A 135 11.13 -6.90 17.45
CA ILE A 135 11.39 -6.54 18.85
C ILE A 135 10.14 -5.89 19.48
N SER A 136 9.51 -4.96 18.76
CA SER A 136 8.26 -4.35 19.21
C SER A 136 7.12 -5.36 19.36
N ASP A 137 7.07 -6.37 18.51
CA ASP A 137 6.08 -7.44 18.60
C ASP A 137 6.33 -8.33 19.82
N ILE A 138 7.57 -8.70 20.10
CA ILE A 138 7.95 -9.45 21.31
C ILE A 138 7.45 -8.73 22.57
N ASP A 139 7.73 -7.43 22.69
CA ASP A 139 7.28 -6.62 23.80
C ASP A 139 5.75 -6.58 23.92
N SER A 140 5.08 -6.43 22.79
CA SER A 140 3.61 -6.42 22.72
C SER A 140 3.00 -7.76 23.12
N ILE A 141 3.59 -8.88 22.67
CA ILE A 141 3.13 -10.23 22.99
C ILE A 141 3.31 -10.51 24.48
N ASN A 142 4.48 -10.22 25.04
CA ASN A 142 4.77 -10.45 26.47
C ASN A 142 3.77 -9.67 27.34
N LYS A 143 3.57 -8.38 27.08
CA LYS A 143 2.59 -7.55 27.80
C LYS A 143 1.17 -8.08 27.72
N ARG A 144 0.77 -8.67 26.60
CA ARG A 144 -0.57 -9.25 26.44
C ARG A 144 -0.70 -10.58 27.15
N LEU A 145 0.30 -11.45 27.07
CA LEU A 145 0.28 -12.74 27.74
C LEU A 145 0.32 -12.58 29.27
N GLU A 146 1.07 -11.62 29.81
CA GLU A 146 1.06 -11.28 31.24
C GLU A 146 -0.29 -10.74 31.72
N LYS A 147 -0.94 -9.89 30.90
CA LYS A 147 -2.27 -9.33 31.21
C LYS A 147 -3.40 -10.36 31.06
N ASN A 148 -3.19 -11.45 30.32
CA ASN A 148 -4.19 -12.49 30.11
C ASN A 148 -4.62 -13.17 31.43
N ASN A 149 -3.74 -13.22 32.42
CA ASN A 149 -4.07 -13.70 33.76
C ASN A 149 -5.14 -12.82 34.47
N LYS A 150 -5.51 -11.66 33.88
CA LYS A 150 -6.47 -10.68 34.45
C LYS A 150 -7.65 -10.34 33.54
N LYS A 151 -7.65 -10.74 32.25
CA LYS A 151 -8.73 -10.47 31.27
C LYS A 151 -8.82 -11.65 30.29
N ASN A 152 -10.03 -12.11 30.01
CA ASN A 152 -10.32 -13.15 29.01
C ASN A 152 -9.90 -12.66 27.60
N ILE A 153 -8.70 -13.02 27.15
CA ILE A 153 -8.32 -12.94 25.74
C ILE A 153 -8.82 -14.22 25.07
N ASP A 154 -9.35 -14.12 23.87
CA ASP A 154 -9.78 -15.23 23.04
C ASP A 154 -8.63 -16.27 22.89
N GLU A 155 -8.91 -17.53 23.15
CA GLU A 155 -7.94 -18.62 23.09
C GLU A 155 -7.25 -18.71 21.73
N ASP A 156 -8.00 -18.50 20.65
CA ASP A 156 -7.45 -18.45 19.28
C ASP A 156 -6.39 -17.37 19.13
N GLN A 157 -6.59 -16.21 19.72
CA GLN A 157 -5.59 -15.14 19.69
C GLN A 157 -4.36 -15.48 20.51
N ILE A 158 -4.50 -16.17 21.62
CA ILE A 158 -3.36 -16.62 22.43
C ILE A 158 -2.50 -17.58 21.63
N ILE A 159 -3.10 -18.51 20.89
CA ILE A 159 -2.39 -19.47 20.04
C ILE A 159 -1.60 -18.71 18.95
N VAL A 160 -2.21 -17.73 18.30
CA VAL A 160 -1.53 -16.88 17.30
C VAL A 160 -0.34 -16.17 17.92
N LEU A 161 -0.52 -15.49 19.06
CA LEU A 161 0.54 -14.73 19.74
C LEU A 161 1.72 -15.62 20.13
N LYS A 162 1.46 -16.76 20.76
CA LYS A 162 2.51 -17.72 21.15
C LYS A 162 3.24 -18.29 19.95
N THR A 163 2.52 -18.59 18.86
CA THR A 163 3.14 -19.12 17.65
C THR A 163 4.02 -18.06 16.99
N VAL A 164 3.56 -16.81 16.86
CA VAL A 164 4.39 -15.72 16.30
C VAL A 164 5.61 -15.47 17.17
N PHE A 165 5.49 -15.49 18.49
CA PHE A 165 6.61 -15.39 19.43
C PHE A 165 7.67 -16.48 19.20
N ASP A 166 7.22 -17.74 19.04
CA ASP A 166 8.13 -18.86 18.74
C ASP A 166 8.83 -18.67 17.39
N TYR A 167 8.11 -18.19 16.36
CA TYR A 167 8.69 -17.94 15.04
C TYR A 167 9.75 -16.84 15.06
N ILE A 168 9.52 -15.77 15.80
CA ILE A 168 10.50 -14.68 15.94
C ILE A 168 11.75 -15.20 16.67
N ASN A 169 11.59 -15.87 17.81
CA ASN A 169 12.70 -16.31 18.62
C ASN A 169 13.55 -17.43 17.96
N ASN A 170 12.94 -18.26 17.13
CA ASN A 170 13.61 -19.33 16.41
C ASN A 170 13.96 -18.97 14.96
N ASN A 171 13.84 -17.71 14.58
CA ASN A 171 14.14 -17.19 13.24
C ASN A 171 13.48 -18.01 12.11
N LYS A 172 12.21 -18.44 12.33
CA LYS A 172 11.43 -19.21 11.37
C LYS A 172 10.79 -18.32 10.30
N SER A 173 10.50 -18.88 9.13
CA SER A 173 9.88 -18.17 8.05
C SER A 173 8.43 -17.79 8.33
N PHE A 174 8.07 -16.51 8.18
CA PHE A 174 6.69 -16.02 8.29
C PHE A 174 5.75 -16.54 7.19
N GLU A 175 6.28 -17.07 6.08
CA GLU A 175 5.47 -17.73 5.05
C GLU A 175 4.75 -18.98 5.57
N GLU A 176 5.36 -19.68 6.54
CA GLU A 176 4.73 -20.81 7.19
C GLU A 176 3.57 -20.40 8.11
N LEU A 177 3.62 -19.20 8.73
CA LEU A 177 2.50 -18.67 9.51
C LEU A 177 1.27 -18.45 8.65
N LYS A 178 1.45 -17.98 7.40
CA LYS A 178 0.35 -17.78 6.45
C LYS A 178 -0.35 -19.08 6.05
N LYS A 179 0.34 -20.23 6.17
CA LYS A 179 -0.25 -21.56 5.95
C LYS A 179 -1.01 -22.06 7.18
N LYS A 180 -0.61 -21.65 8.39
CA LYS A 180 -1.20 -22.09 9.66
C LYS A 180 -2.41 -21.27 10.07
N PHE A 181 -2.38 -19.97 9.82
CA PHE A 181 -3.41 -19.02 10.24
C PHE A 181 -4.01 -18.29 9.07
N SER A 182 -5.31 -18.05 9.14
CA SER A 182 -6.00 -17.18 8.19
C SER A 182 -5.49 -15.73 8.31
N LYS A 183 -5.54 -15.00 7.21
CA LYS A 183 -5.17 -13.58 7.18
C LYS A 183 -5.97 -12.76 8.20
N LYS A 184 -7.24 -13.12 8.44
CA LYS A 184 -8.08 -12.48 9.45
C LYS A 184 -7.49 -12.65 10.86
N GLN A 185 -7.05 -13.86 11.23
CA GLN A 185 -6.44 -14.14 12.54
C GLN A 185 -5.13 -13.37 12.71
N LEU A 186 -4.26 -13.36 11.66
CA LEU A 186 -3.02 -12.60 11.70
C LEU A 186 -3.26 -11.10 11.81
N ASN A 187 -4.21 -10.55 11.07
CA ASN A 187 -4.56 -9.11 11.15
C ASN A 187 -5.14 -8.74 12.53
N LEU A 188 -5.98 -9.58 13.11
CA LEU A 188 -6.55 -9.37 14.45
C LEU A 188 -5.47 -9.39 15.54
N SER A 189 -4.35 -10.08 15.33
CA SER A 189 -3.22 -10.05 16.27
C SER A 189 -2.64 -8.64 16.45
N GLY A 190 -2.78 -7.77 15.45
CA GLY A 190 -2.23 -6.40 15.45
C GLY A 190 -0.70 -6.35 15.52
N LEU A 191 -0.01 -7.46 15.20
CA LEU A 191 1.44 -7.53 15.16
C LEU A 191 1.97 -6.92 13.87
N LEU A 192 3.15 -6.30 13.95
CA LEU A 192 3.76 -5.55 12.86
C LEU A 192 4.44 -6.48 11.85
N SER A 193 5.16 -7.49 12.33
CA SER A 193 5.95 -8.41 11.52
C SER A 193 5.11 -9.28 10.58
N VAL A 194 3.84 -9.51 10.91
CA VAL A 194 2.92 -10.33 10.09
C VAL A 194 2.09 -9.51 9.07
N LYS A 195 2.19 -8.17 9.11
CA LYS A 195 1.48 -7.32 8.13
C LYS A 195 1.87 -7.65 6.69
N PRO A 196 0.96 -7.50 5.74
CA PRO A 196 1.27 -7.61 4.31
C PRO A 196 2.37 -6.62 3.93
N LYS A 197 3.38 -7.08 3.16
CA LYS A 197 4.55 -6.29 2.77
C LYS A 197 4.68 -6.19 1.27
N ILE A 198 5.11 -5.03 0.79
CA ILE A 198 5.52 -4.76 -0.58
C ILE A 198 6.94 -4.18 -0.50
N TYR A 199 7.86 -4.72 -1.30
CA TYR A 199 9.22 -4.23 -1.39
C TYR A 199 9.38 -3.35 -2.63
N VAL A 200 9.92 -2.16 -2.47
CA VAL A 200 10.18 -1.21 -3.55
C VAL A 200 11.67 -0.88 -3.56
N CYS A 201 12.38 -1.42 -4.53
CA CYS A 201 13.77 -1.09 -4.79
C CYS A 201 13.82 0.24 -5.56
N ASN A 202 14.25 1.31 -4.88
CA ASN A 202 14.48 2.60 -5.52
C ASN A 202 15.85 2.58 -6.20
N VAL A 203 15.86 2.74 -7.51
CA VAL A 203 17.06 2.69 -8.36
C VAL A 203 17.30 4.04 -9.03
N ASP A 204 18.51 4.21 -9.59
CA ASP A 204 18.82 5.28 -10.52
C ASP A 204 18.08 5.12 -11.86
N GLU A 205 18.14 6.15 -12.71
CA GLU A 205 17.45 6.16 -14.01
C GLU A 205 17.95 5.05 -14.95
N ALA A 206 19.24 4.76 -14.94
CA ALA A 206 19.85 3.76 -15.82
C ALA A 206 19.40 2.33 -15.49
N SER A 207 19.06 2.08 -14.23
CA SER A 207 18.73 0.75 -13.72
C SER A 207 17.22 0.44 -13.71
N ILE A 208 16.36 1.33 -14.23
CA ILE A 208 14.90 1.19 -14.09
C ILE A 208 14.32 -0.02 -14.86
N ILE A 209 14.95 -0.41 -15.98
CA ILE A 209 14.47 -1.49 -16.84
C ILE A 209 15.00 -2.85 -16.40
N GLU A 210 16.31 -2.98 -16.27
CA GLU A 210 16.99 -4.26 -16.04
C GLU A 210 17.36 -4.47 -14.57
N GLY A 211 17.23 -3.43 -13.75
CA GLY A 211 17.75 -3.43 -12.39
C GLY A 211 19.28 -3.30 -12.37
N ASN A 212 19.86 -3.55 -11.21
CA ASN A 212 21.31 -3.52 -10.96
C ASN A 212 21.72 -4.64 -10.00
N GLU A 213 22.97 -4.67 -9.59
CA GLU A 213 23.49 -5.69 -8.66
C GLU A 213 22.75 -5.67 -7.30
N TYR A 214 22.36 -4.49 -6.84
CA TYR A 214 21.61 -4.34 -5.59
C TYR A 214 20.22 -4.99 -5.69
N THR A 215 19.52 -4.75 -6.79
CA THR A 215 18.19 -5.34 -7.03
C THR A 215 18.27 -6.84 -7.21
N LYS A 216 19.31 -7.36 -7.90
CA LYS A 216 19.55 -8.81 -8.06
C LYS A 216 19.77 -9.47 -6.70
N LYS A 217 20.72 -8.95 -5.90
CA LYS A 217 21.00 -9.45 -4.54
C LYS A 217 19.75 -9.46 -3.67
N PHE A 218 18.92 -8.41 -3.78
CA PHE A 218 17.69 -8.29 -3.01
C PHE A 218 16.64 -9.32 -3.44
N THR A 219 16.40 -9.46 -4.75
CA THR A 219 15.39 -10.38 -5.30
C THR A 219 15.75 -11.85 -5.16
N GLU A 220 17.03 -12.19 -5.15
CA GLU A 220 17.51 -13.55 -4.82
C GLU A 220 17.08 -13.97 -3.41
N LYS A 221 17.10 -13.04 -2.44
CA LYS A 221 16.73 -13.36 -1.05
C LYS A 221 15.22 -13.27 -0.78
N TYR A 222 14.55 -12.24 -1.30
CA TYR A 222 13.15 -11.93 -0.97
C TYR A 222 12.16 -12.29 -2.07
N GLY A 223 12.65 -12.70 -3.25
CA GLY A 223 11.85 -13.08 -4.41
C GLY A 223 11.29 -11.89 -5.20
N ASN A 224 10.99 -12.14 -6.47
CA ASN A 224 10.45 -11.13 -7.39
C ASN A 224 8.96 -10.83 -7.17
N GLN A 225 8.22 -11.79 -6.59
CA GLN A 225 6.76 -11.68 -6.53
C GLN A 225 6.25 -10.47 -5.73
N ASN A 226 6.98 -10.05 -4.67
CA ASN A 226 6.58 -8.91 -3.84
C ASN A 226 7.50 -7.70 -4.00
N THR A 227 8.44 -7.76 -4.94
CA THR A 227 9.41 -6.69 -5.21
C THR A 227 9.01 -5.91 -6.46
N LEU A 228 9.13 -4.59 -6.40
CA LEU A 228 8.99 -3.67 -7.52
C LEU A 228 10.29 -2.87 -7.66
N ILE A 229 10.70 -2.62 -8.89
CA ILE A 229 11.80 -1.70 -9.22
C ILE A 229 11.17 -0.39 -9.65
N VAL A 230 11.56 0.72 -9.01
CA VAL A 230 11.02 2.06 -9.25
C VAL A 230 12.18 3.05 -9.17
N SER A 231 12.16 4.07 -10.00
CA SER A 231 12.99 5.26 -9.80
C SER A 231 12.11 6.41 -9.32
N ALA A 232 12.32 6.84 -8.10
CA ALA A 232 11.53 7.93 -7.52
C ALA A 232 11.76 9.25 -8.29
N ASP A 233 12.94 9.44 -8.86
CA ASP A 233 13.28 10.62 -9.65
C ASP A 233 12.56 10.62 -10.99
N ILE A 234 12.56 9.49 -11.73
CA ILE A 234 11.76 9.33 -12.96
C ILE A 234 10.27 9.56 -12.69
N GLU A 235 9.73 8.99 -11.62
CA GLU A 235 8.31 9.17 -11.29
C GLU A 235 7.98 10.65 -11.00
N ASN A 236 8.89 11.35 -10.34
CA ASN A 236 8.72 12.78 -10.08
C ASN A 236 8.79 13.61 -11.37
N GLN A 237 9.70 13.28 -12.29
CA GLN A 237 9.80 13.92 -13.62
C GLN A 237 8.53 13.66 -14.45
N ILE A 238 8.07 12.42 -14.53
CA ILE A 238 6.84 12.03 -15.26
C ILE A 238 5.61 12.84 -14.80
N ASN A 239 5.55 13.19 -13.53
CA ASN A 239 4.44 13.96 -12.98
C ASN A 239 4.43 15.43 -13.41
N SER A 240 5.56 15.97 -13.87
CA SER A 240 5.66 17.33 -14.42
C SER A 240 5.19 17.42 -15.87
N PHE A 241 5.07 16.29 -16.57
CA PHE A 241 4.73 16.22 -17.98
C PHE A 241 3.23 16.22 -18.23
N ASN A 242 2.80 16.77 -19.35
CA ASN A 242 1.45 16.57 -19.87
C ASN A 242 1.26 15.13 -20.39
N GLN A 243 0.03 14.74 -20.76
CA GLN A 243 -0.29 13.36 -21.14
C GLN A 243 0.48 12.86 -22.37
N GLU A 244 0.75 13.73 -23.33
CA GLU A 244 1.48 13.39 -24.56
C GLU A 244 2.98 13.26 -24.29
N GLU A 245 3.55 14.23 -23.60
CA GLU A 245 4.95 14.21 -23.15
C GLU A 245 5.24 12.98 -22.28
N LYS A 246 4.34 12.64 -21.36
CA LYS A 246 4.43 11.45 -20.52
C LYS A 246 4.52 10.18 -21.34
N LYS A 247 3.65 10.00 -22.35
CA LYS A 247 3.67 8.83 -23.23
C LYS A 247 4.96 8.75 -24.03
N ASN A 248 5.41 9.88 -24.58
CA ASN A 248 6.64 9.95 -25.36
C ASN A 248 7.87 9.64 -24.50
N TYR A 249 7.94 10.23 -23.31
CA TYR A 249 9.05 9.98 -22.37
C TYR A 249 9.11 8.51 -21.95
N MET A 250 7.97 7.92 -21.54
CA MET A 250 7.90 6.50 -21.18
C MET A 250 8.32 5.59 -22.34
N LYS A 251 7.95 5.94 -23.58
CA LYS A 251 8.37 5.17 -24.77
C LYS A 251 9.87 5.28 -25.01
N VAL A 252 10.47 6.46 -24.82
CA VAL A 252 11.92 6.67 -24.98
C VAL A 252 12.72 5.85 -24.00
N ILE A 253 12.32 5.84 -22.72
CA ILE A 253 12.99 5.06 -21.67
C ILE A 253 12.56 3.59 -21.63
N GLY A 254 11.64 3.15 -22.49
CA GLY A 254 11.20 1.74 -22.58
C GLY A 254 10.22 1.29 -21.51
N LEU A 255 9.61 2.19 -20.74
CA LEU A 255 8.64 1.84 -19.70
C LEU A 255 7.25 1.60 -20.29
N LYS A 256 6.68 0.42 -20.02
CA LYS A 256 5.30 0.06 -20.39
C LYS A 256 4.26 0.70 -19.47
N SER A 257 4.59 0.91 -18.21
CA SER A 257 3.74 1.52 -17.17
C SER A 257 4.59 2.25 -16.15
N THR A 258 4.02 3.22 -15.45
CA THR A 258 4.71 3.93 -14.37
C THR A 258 4.91 3.01 -13.17
N GLY A 259 6.01 3.17 -12.44
CA GLY A 259 6.26 2.45 -11.19
C GLY A 259 5.19 2.74 -10.14
N LEU A 260 4.67 3.98 -10.09
CA LEU A 260 3.53 4.34 -9.25
C LEU A 260 2.27 3.55 -9.62
N GLY A 261 1.96 3.41 -10.91
CA GLY A 261 0.83 2.60 -11.37
C GLY A 261 0.97 1.13 -10.97
N LEU A 262 2.18 0.59 -11.08
CA LEU A 262 2.49 -0.78 -10.62
C LEU A 262 2.37 -0.90 -9.10
N LEU A 263 2.84 0.09 -8.33
CA LEU A 263 2.74 0.11 -6.87
C LEU A 263 1.28 0.13 -6.40
N ILE A 264 0.44 0.96 -7.04
CA ILE A 264 -1.00 1.02 -6.75
C ILE A 264 -1.66 -0.34 -7.01
N LYS A 265 -1.43 -0.94 -8.18
CA LYS A 265 -1.95 -2.27 -8.52
C LYS A 265 -1.46 -3.34 -7.55
N LYS A 266 -0.19 -3.29 -7.16
CA LYS A 266 0.40 -4.21 -6.19
C LYS A 266 -0.22 -4.03 -4.80
N GLY A 267 -0.46 -2.79 -4.36
CA GLY A 267 -1.15 -2.49 -3.11
C GLY A 267 -2.55 -3.12 -3.08
N TYR A 268 -3.31 -2.97 -4.15
CA TYR A 268 -4.62 -3.61 -4.31
C TYR A 268 -4.55 -5.13 -4.18
N LYS A 269 -3.63 -5.78 -4.91
CA LYS A 269 -3.44 -7.23 -4.86
C LYS A 269 -3.02 -7.70 -3.46
N THR A 270 -2.09 -6.99 -2.82
CA THR A 270 -1.57 -7.33 -1.49
C THR A 270 -2.64 -7.21 -0.41
N LEU A 271 -3.53 -6.22 -0.53
CA LEU A 271 -4.65 -6.01 0.37
C LEU A 271 -5.88 -6.89 0.05
N GLU A 272 -5.80 -7.72 -1.01
CA GLU A 272 -6.91 -8.58 -1.51
C GLU A 272 -8.16 -7.75 -1.79
N LEU A 273 -7.96 -6.66 -2.53
CA LEU A 273 -9.03 -5.79 -2.97
C LEU A 273 -9.48 -6.14 -4.36
N ASP A 274 -10.75 -5.85 -4.61
CA ASP A 274 -11.39 -5.96 -5.90
C ASP A 274 -12.15 -4.68 -6.20
N THR A 275 -12.55 -4.49 -7.46
CA THR A 275 -13.28 -3.31 -7.88
C THR A 275 -14.56 -3.73 -8.58
N PHE A 276 -15.69 -3.17 -8.17
CA PHE A 276 -16.91 -3.21 -8.94
C PHE A 276 -17.32 -1.81 -9.40
N PHE A 277 -18.19 -1.74 -10.40
CA PHE A 277 -18.57 -0.49 -11.03
C PHE A 277 -20.07 -0.27 -10.95
N THR A 278 -20.45 0.99 -10.78
CA THR A 278 -21.79 1.47 -11.05
C THR A 278 -21.73 2.46 -12.20
N SER A 279 -22.66 2.36 -13.15
CA SER A 279 -22.65 3.21 -14.32
C SER A 279 -24.04 3.69 -14.66
N GLY A 280 -24.16 4.97 -15.04
CA GLY A 280 -25.40 5.61 -15.41
C GLY A 280 -25.16 7.00 -15.99
N PRO A 281 -26.18 7.72 -16.48
CA PRO A 281 -26.02 9.02 -17.14
C PRO A 281 -25.35 10.10 -16.28
N GLU A 282 -25.56 10.05 -14.96
CA GLU A 282 -24.98 11.06 -14.06
C GLU A 282 -23.54 10.77 -13.67
N GLU A 283 -23.25 9.51 -13.35
CA GLU A 283 -21.89 9.11 -12.96
C GLU A 283 -21.57 7.66 -13.32
N THR A 284 -20.31 7.43 -13.67
CA THR A 284 -19.67 6.12 -13.69
C THR A 284 -18.64 6.09 -12.58
N ARG A 285 -18.76 5.12 -11.67
CA ARG A 285 -17.95 5.06 -10.46
C ARG A 285 -17.39 3.69 -10.19
N ALA A 286 -16.13 3.64 -9.77
CA ALA A 286 -15.44 2.46 -9.26
C ALA A 286 -15.54 2.41 -7.72
N TRP A 287 -15.79 1.23 -7.18
CA TRP A 287 -15.93 0.96 -5.76
C TRP A 287 -14.96 -0.10 -5.32
N THR A 288 -14.28 0.12 -4.21
CA THR A 288 -13.39 -0.88 -3.60
C THR A 288 -14.17 -1.84 -2.73
N ILE A 289 -13.98 -3.12 -2.96
CA ILE A 289 -14.48 -4.23 -2.14
C ILE A 289 -13.34 -5.17 -1.75
N LYS A 290 -13.55 -6.01 -0.75
CA LYS A 290 -12.64 -7.14 -0.49
C LYS A 290 -12.89 -8.23 -1.53
N LYS A 291 -11.84 -8.93 -1.91
CA LYS A 291 -11.93 -10.09 -2.79
C LYS A 291 -12.96 -11.09 -2.20
N ASN A 292 -13.76 -11.71 -3.07
CA ASN A 292 -14.84 -12.62 -2.71
C ASN A 292 -16.04 -11.97 -1.97
N THR A 293 -16.21 -10.65 -2.01
CA THR A 293 -17.42 -9.99 -1.54
C THR A 293 -18.59 -10.38 -2.44
N LEU A 294 -19.70 -10.82 -1.84
CA LEU A 294 -20.90 -11.21 -2.60
C LEU A 294 -21.61 -9.97 -3.17
N ALA A 295 -22.26 -10.15 -4.33
CA ALA A 295 -22.95 -9.06 -5.03
C ALA A 295 -23.96 -8.26 -4.17
N PRO A 296 -24.80 -8.86 -3.31
CA PRO A 296 -25.67 -8.09 -2.42
C PRO A 296 -24.93 -7.19 -1.44
N GLN A 297 -23.78 -7.66 -0.93
CA GLN A 297 -22.94 -6.88 -0.02
C GLN A 297 -22.24 -5.71 -0.73
N ALA A 298 -21.77 -5.92 -1.95
CA ALA A 298 -21.20 -4.88 -2.80
C ALA A 298 -22.25 -3.81 -3.14
N ALA A 299 -23.47 -4.22 -3.50
CA ALA A 299 -24.59 -3.30 -3.76
C ALA A 299 -24.93 -2.46 -2.54
N GLY A 300 -24.97 -3.05 -1.34
CA GLY A 300 -25.22 -2.34 -0.08
C GLY A 300 -24.23 -1.22 0.19
N LEU A 301 -22.94 -1.39 -0.17
CA LEU A 301 -21.93 -0.31 -0.06
C LEU A 301 -22.24 0.88 -0.96
N ALA A 302 -22.71 0.63 -2.17
CA ALA A 302 -23.09 1.70 -3.09
C ALA A 302 -24.36 2.42 -2.64
N GLU A 303 -25.34 1.69 -2.10
CA GLU A 303 -26.56 2.26 -1.53
C GLU A 303 -26.29 3.08 -0.28
N GLU A 304 -25.49 2.59 0.68
CA GLU A 304 -25.12 3.33 1.90
C GLU A 304 -24.46 4.67 1.57
N TYR A 305 -23.64 4.72 0.52
CA TYR A 305 -23.03 5.97 0.08
C TYR A 305 -24.06 6.95 -0.48
N ARG A 306 -25.05 6.46 -1.22
CA ARG A 306 -26.16 7.28 -1.76
C ARG A 306 -27.00 7.92 -0.64
N TRP A 307 -27.26 7.19 0.43
CA TRP A 307 -28.05 7.68 1.57
C TRP A 307 -27.34 8.78 2.36
N ARG A 308 -26.03 8.77 2.42
CA ARG A 308 -25.24 9.79 3.14
C ARG A 308 -25.12 11.14 2.42
N GLY A 309 -25.46 11.21 1.14
CA GLY A 309 -25.17 12.41 0.32
C GLY A 309 -26.29 12.91 -0.59
N ALA A 310 -27.46 12.25 -0.67
CA ALA A 310 -28.55 12.64 -1.57
C ALA A 310 -29.77 13.18 -0.83
N PRO A 311 -30.43 14.26 -1.32
CA PRO A 311 -31.77 14.65 -0.87
C PRO A 311 -32.77 13.52 -1.15
N CYS A 312 -33.77 13.35 -0.26
CA CYS A 312 -34.77 12.27 -0.26
C CYS A 312 -35.59 12.06 -1.55
N ASP A 313 -35.54 12.99 -2.49
CA ASP A 313 -36.44 12.98 -3.65
C ASP A 313 -35.96 12.18 -4.86
N ALA A 314 -34.76 11.59 -4.81
CA ALA A 314 -34.14 10.88 -5.94
C ALA A 314 -34.42 9.37 -6.00
N LEU A 315 -35.23 8.83 -5.08
CA LEU A 315 -35.34 7.38 -4.83
C LEU A 315 -36.22 6.61 -5.82
N SER A 316 -36.99 7.27 -6.68
CA SER A 316 -38.03 6.58 -7.46
C SER A 316 -37.67 6.21 -8.92
N GLN A 317 -36.53 6.63 -9.48
CA GLN A 317 -36.36 6.53 -10.93
C GLN A 317 -35.08 5.88 -11.50
N ARG A 318 -34.16 5.24 -10.75
CA ARG A 318 -32.93 4.73 -11.39
C ARG A 318 -32.54 3.31 -10.98
N ARG A 319 -32.80 2.36 -11.88
CA ARG A 319 -32.12 1.05 -11.90
C ARG A 319 -30.68 1.26 -12.36
N ALA A 320 -29.71 1.22 -11.44
CA ALA A 320 -28.31 1.13 -11.79
C ALA A 320 -27.99 -0.33 -12.18
N ALA A 321 -27.38 -0.54 -13.36
CA ALA A 321 -26.85 -1.84 -13.71
C ALA A 321 -25.57 -2.10 -12.88
N ILE A 322 -25.57 -3.16 -12.10
CA ILE A 322 -24.39 -3.64 -11.39
C ILE A 322 -23.69 -4.64 -12.32
N LEU A 323 -22.53 -4.27 -12.83
CA LEU A 323 -21.71 -5.14 -13.66
C LEU A 323 -20.49 -5.59 -12.85
N GLN A 324 -20.41 -6.87 -12.56
CA GLN A 324 -19.23 -7.50 -11.96
C GLN A 324 -18.43 -8.17 -13.06
N PHE A 325 -17.20 -7.73 -13.29
CA PHE A 325 -16.23 -8.39 -14.16
C PHE A 325 -15.12 -8.96 -13.28
N GLN A 326 -14.99 -10.30 -13.28
CA GLN A 326 -13.76 -10.96 -12.84
C GLN A 326 -12.75 -10.87 -13.99
N LEU A 327 -11.52 -10.45 -13.67
CA LEU A 327 -10.41 -10.62 -14.60
C LEU A 327 -10.05 -12.11 -14.68
N PRO A 328 -9.73 -12.63 -15.86
CA PRO A 328 -9.02 -13.90 -15.96
C PRO A 328 -7.65 -13.74 -15.29
N ASP A 329 -7.25 -14.76 -14.55
CA ASP A 329 -5.91 -14.87 -13.97
C ASP A 329 -4.89 -14.93 -15.13
N GLU A 330 -4.04 -13.90 -15.29
CA GLU A 330 -2.79 -13.94 -16.04
C GLU A 330 -1.60 -13.98 -15.07
#